data_f8e7958cb83b3b1d86a4ed17094dc479
#
_entry.id   f8e7958cb83b3b1d86a4ed17094dc479
#
_cell.length_a   1.000
_cell.length_b   1.000
_cell.length_c   1.000
_cell.angle_alpha   90.00
_cell.angle_beta   90.00
_cell.angle_gamma   90.00
#
_symmetry.space_group_name_H-M   'P 1'
#
loop_
_entity.id
_entity.type
_entity.pdbx_description
1 polymer ?
#
loop_
_entity_poly.entity_id
_entity_poly.type
_entity_poly.pdbx_seq_one_letter_code
_entity_poly.pdbx_strand_id
1 'polypeptide(L)'
;MDETTIGLLSVIIRCWMKRGKQRKIQTPGQQKRWHIFGAYNWRTDELIYMNAKHKNTNSFCEFIEMLMNSVSGERPVVIVLDNASYHHSRDSKAILAYFEDRSMVYWLPPYCSTLNPIERYWRHLKEWACSNCLFKVIDDVIQSIESVLTIQNDLDNPNRFVYSKTFC
;
A
#
# COMPACT_ATOMS: atom_id res chain seq x y z
N MET A 1 -6.21 -2.48 6.00
CA MET A 1 -5.70 -3.11 4.78
C MET A 1 -6.23 -2.36 3.57
N ASP A 2 -5.47 -2.30 2.48
CA ASP A 2 -5.85 -1.61 1.25
C ASP A 2 -4.85 -1.96 0.13
N GLU A 3 -5.16 -1.57 -1.11
CA GLU A 3 -4.27 -1.74 -2.25
C GLU A 3 -3.92 -0.42 -2.92
N THR A 4 -2.68 -0.31 -3.34
CA THR A 4 -2.24 0.83 -4.13
C THR A 4 -1.74 0.42 -5.51
N THR A 5 -1.90 1.31 -6.46
CA THR A 5 -1.37 1.15 -7.82
C THR A 5 -0.22 2.12 -8.03
N ILE A 6 0.88 1.61 -8.53
CA ILE A 6 2.04 2.37 -8.98
C ILE A 6 2.20 2.22 -10.49
N GLY A 7 2.87 3.16 -11.10
CA GLY A 7 3.08 3.15 -12.55
C GLY A 7 4.32 3.93 -12.96
N LEU A 8 4.67 3.82 -14.23
CA LEU A 8 5.82 4.53 -14.81
C LEU A 8 5.68 6.05 -14.80
N LEU A 9 4.45 6.56 -14.69
CA LEU A 9 4.23 8.00 -14.64
C LEU A 9 4.71 8.55 -13.31
N SER A 10 5.60 9.53 -13.36
CA SER A 10 6.10 10.21 -12.17
C SER A 10 4.97 10.87 -11.37
N VAL A 11 5.02 10.72 -10.07
CA VAL A 11 4.18 11.52 -9.16
C VAL A 11 4.77 12.93 -9.11
N ILE A 12 4.03 13.90 -9.62
CA ILE A 12 4.48 15.29 -9.64
C ILE A 12 4.11 15.95 -8.31
N ILE A 13 5.13 16.34 -7.55
CA ILE A 13 4.97 17.13 -6.33
C ILE A 13 5.60 18.50 -6.48
N ARG A 14 5.12 19.45 -5.68
CA ARG A 14 5.70 20.80 -5.64
C ARG A 14 7.11 20.73 -5.07
N CYS A 15 8.05 21.41 -5.72
CA CYS A 15 9.42 21.54 -5.24
C CYS A 15 9.92 22.98 -5.46
N TRP A 16 10.91 23.36 -4.65
CA TRP A 16 11.56 24.66 -4.81
C TRP A 16 12.40 24.69 -6.07
N MET A 17 12.24 25.73 -6.88
CA MET A 17 12.96 25.93 -8.14
C MET A 17 13.40 27.37 -8.27
N LYS A 18 14.48 27.59 -9.03
CA LYS A 18 14.89 28.95 -9.40
C LYS A 18 13.78 29.61 -10.23
N ARG A 19 13.43 30.84 -9.90
CA ARG A 19 12.42 31.61 -10.64
C ARG A 19 12.73 31.63 -12.15
N GLY A 20 11.74 31.30 -12.98
CA GLY A 20 11.87 31.25 -14.43
C GLY A 20 12.50 29.96 -14.99
N LYS A 21 12.91 28.99 -14.13
CA LYS A 21 13.46 27.69 -14.56
C LYS A 21 12.56 26.56 -14.06
N GLN A 22 11.51 26.26 -14.84
CA GLN A 22 10.65 25.12 -14.52
C GLN A 22 11.34 23.79 -14.88
N ARG A 23 11.43 22.87 -13.94
CA ARG A 23 11.89 21.49 -14.19
C ARG A 23 10.82 20.74 -14.96
N LYS A 24 11.18 20.23 -16.14
CA LYS A 24 10.30 19.39 -16.95
C LYS A 24 10.74 17.93 -16.78
N ILE A 25 9.77 17.03 -16.58
CA ILE A 25 10.01 15.58 -16.50
C ILE A 25 9.40 14.99 -17.77
N GLN A 26 10.22 14.24 -18.50
CA GLN A 26 9.74 13.50 -19.68
C GLN A 26 8.82 12.38 -19.20
N THR A 27 7.76 12.13 -19.96
CA THR A 27 6.83 11.02 -19.70
C THR A 27 7.17 9.85 -20.61
N PRO A 28 7.38 8.63 -20.08
CA PRO A 28 7.47 7.45 -20.91
C PRO A 28 6.12 7.24 -21.58
N GLY A 29 6.10 6.98 -22.90
CA GLY A 29 4.88 6.83 -23.70
C GLY A 29 4.05 5.56 -23.37
N GLN A 30 4.39 4.81 -22.34
CA GLN A 30 3.73 3.57 -21.93
C GLN A 30 3.25 3.66 -20.48
N GLN A 31 2.00 3.28 -20.24
CA GLN A 31 1.44 3.11 -18.89
C GLN A 31 1.54 1.65 -18.47
N LYS A 32 2.69 1.25 -17.92
CA LYS A 32 2.77 -0.01 -17.17
C LYS A 32 2.35 0.28 -15.73
N ARG A 33 1.55 -0.61 -15.16
CA ARG A 33 1.04 -0.52 -13.78
C ARG A 33 1.45 -1.76 -13.00
N TRP A 34 1.64 -1.56 -11.72
CA TRP A 34 1.90 -2.60 -10.73
C TRP A 34 1.05 -2.34 -9.50
N HIS A 35 0.67 -3.37 -8.80
CA HIS A 35 -0.21 -3.25 -7.65
C HIS A 35 0.48 -3.77 -6.41
N ILE A 36 0.21 -3.14 -5.27
CA ILE A 36 0.70 -3.56 -3.98
C ILE A 36 -0.51 -3.71 -3.06
N PHE A 37 -0.70 -4.89 -2.53
CA PHE A 37 -1.61 -5.15 -1.43
C PHE A 37 -0.86 -4.93 -0.12
N GLY A 38 -1.50 -4.34 0.87
CA GLY A 38 -0.85 -4.08 2.14
C GLY A 38 -1.79 -4.09 3.33
N ALA A 39 -1.26 -4.56 4.45
CA ALA A 39 -1.89 -4.49 5.76
C ALA A 39 -0.97 -3.72 6.71
N TYR A 40 -1.41 -2.55 7.14
CA TYR A 40 -0.66 -1.70 8.04
C TYR A 40 -1.15 -1.90 9.48
N ASN A 41 -0.23 -2.31 10.35
CA ASN A 41 -0.48 -2.40 11.78
C ASN A 41 -0.18 -1.05 12.44
N TRP A 42 -1.22 -0.28 12.72
CA TRP A 42 -1.10 1.05 13.31
C TRP A 42 -0.53 1.08 14.74
N ARG A 43 -0.44 -0.09 15.42
CA ARG A 43 0.14 -0.20 16.76
C ARG A 43 1.65 -0.36 16.73
N THR A 44 2.14 -1.18 15.80
CA THR A 44 3.57 -1.50 15.67
C THR A 44 4.25 -0.71 14.56
N ASP A 45 3.48 0.01 13.73
CA ASP A 45 3.94 0.72 12.53
C ASP A 45 4.55 -0.20 11.45
N GLU A 46 4.24 -1.49 11.49
CA GLU A 46 4.68 -2.47 10.49
C GLU A 46 3.71 -2.54 9.32
N LEU A 47 4.25 -2.74 8.15
CA LEU A 47 3.49 -3.03 6.94
C LEU A 47 3.82 -4.43 6.43
N ILE A 48 2.82 -5.30 6.37
CA ILE A 48 2.90 -6.54 5.60
C ILE A 48 2.38 -6.23 4.20
N TYR A 49 3.13 -6.55 3.17
CA TYR A 49 2.75 -6.23 1.80
C TYR A 49 3.08 -7.35 0.81
N MET A 50 2.37 -7.35 -0.31
CA MET A 50 2.56 -8.27 -1.42
C MET A 50 2.48 -7.51 -2.74
N ASN A 51 3.41 -7.76 -3.62
CA ASN A 51 3.41 -7.26 -4.99
C ASN A 51 2.49 -8.11 -5.88
N ALA A 52 1.66 -7.49 -6.70
CA ALA A 52 0.75 -8.18 -7.60
C ALA A 52 0.67 -7.54 -8.98
N LYS A 53 0.52 -8.38 -10.02
CA LYS A 53 0.32 -7.92 -11.41
C LYS A 53 -1.11 -7.40 -11.64
N HIS A 54 -2.06 -7.92 -10.89
CA HIS A 54 -3.48 -7.60 -11.04
C HIS A 54 -4.11 -7.30 -9.69
N LYS A 55 -5.02 -6.34 -9.68
CA LYS A 55 -5.89 -6.03 -8.55
C LYS A 55 -7.22 -6.76 -8.75
N ASN A 56 -7.30 -7.98 -8.23
CA ASN A 56 -8.45 -8.87 -8.40
C ASN A 56 -8.64 -9.82 -7.20
N THR A 57 -9.69 -10.63 -7.25
CA THR A 57 -10.04 -11.62 -6.23
C THR A 57 -8.89 -12.58 -5.89
N ASN A 58 -8.19 -13.11 -6.90
CA ASN A 58 -7.12 -14.09 -6.67
C ASN A 58 -5.96 -13.47 -5.86
N SER A 59 -5.48 -12.28 -6.28
CA SER A 59 -4.42 -11.59 -5.55
C SER A 59 -4.85 -11.16 -4.14
N PHE A 60 -6.14 -10.85 -3.97
CA PHE A 60 -6.68 -10.59 -2.63
C PHE A 60 -6.65 -11.85 -1.76
N CYS A 61 -7.08 -13.01 -2.27
CA CYS A 61 -7.06 -14.27 -1.53
C CYS A 61 -5.63 -14.69 -1.16
N GLU A 62 -4.68 -14.59 -2.11
CA GLU A 62 -3.26 -14.84 -1.88
C GLU A 62 -2.70 -13.93 -0.77
N PHE A 63 -3.08 -12.66 -0.79
CA PHE A 63 -2.63 -11.72 0.21
C PHE A 63 -3.22 -12.01 1.59
N ILE A 64 -4.50 -12.35 1.71
CA ILE A 64 -5.12 -12.73 2.99
C ILE A 64 -4.44 -13.98 3.57
N GLU A 65 -4.18 -14.99 2.76
CA GLU A 65 -3.48 -16.18 3.20
C GLU A 65 -2.07 -15.86 3.70
N MET A 66 -1.30 -15.08 2.94
CA MET A 66 0.02 -14.63 3.35
C MET A 66 -0.02 -13.83 4.65
N LEU A 67 -0.96 -12.88 4.78
CA LEU A 67 -1.14 -12.05 5.97
C LEU A 67 -1.42 -12.92 7.20
N MET A 68 -2.38 -13.85 7.10
CA MET A 68 -2.78 -14.70 8.23
C MET A 68 -1.69 -15.71 8.63
N ASN A 69 -0.81 -16.09 7.69
CA ASN A 69 0.37 -16.90 7.97
C ASN A 69 1.53 -16.10 8.58
N SER A 70 1.58 -14.79 8.33
CA SER A 70 2.64 -13.90 8.84
C SER A 70 2.38 -13.43 10.28
N VAL A 71 1.12 -13.42 10.73
CA VAL A 71 0.78 -12.97 12.08
C VAL A 71 0.74 -14.15 13.07
N SER A 72 1.22 -13.92 14.29
CA SER A 72 1.17 -14.94 15.35
C SER A 72 -0.28 -15.31 15.67
N GLY A 73 -0.54 -16.61 15.90
CA GLY A 73 -1.89 -17.12 16.22
C GLY A 73 -2.38 -16.81 17.64
N GLU A 74 -1.60 -16.10 18.46
CA GLU A 74 -1.90 -15.87 19.89
C GLU A 74 -3.04 -14.87 20.13
N ARG A 75 -3.29 -13.98 19.18
CA ARG A 75 -4.32 -12.95 19.29
C ARG A 75 -5.16 -12.88 18.02
N PRO A 76 -6.47 -12.63 18.15
CA PRO A 76 -7.32 -12.41 16.99
C PRO A 76 -6.89 -11.14 16.25
N VAL A 77 -6.93 -11.20 14.92
CA VAL A 77 -6.59 -10.09 14.03
C VAL A 77 -7.86 -9.38 13.59
N VAL A 78 -7.92 -8.06 13.77
CA VAL A 78 -8.99 -7.25 13.19
C VAL A 78 -8.52 -6.69 11.85
N ILE A 79 -9.15 -7.14 10.78
CA ILE A 79 -8.85 -6.70 9.42
C ILE A 79 -9.86 -5.64 9.03
N VAL A 80 -9.40 -4.40 8.84
CA VAL A 80 -10.23 -3.30 8.35
C VAL A 80 -10.11 -3.24 6.82
N LEU A 81 -11.24 -3.35 6.13
CA LEU A 81 -11.33 -3.39 4.66
C LEU A 81 -12.28 -2.31 4.14
N ASP A 82 -12.00 -1.85 2.92
CA ASP A 82 -12.96 -1.06 2.15
C ASP A 82 -13.98 -1.96 1.42
N ASN A 83 -14.95 -1.34 0.74
CA ASN A 83 -16.01 -2.02 0.03
C ASN A 83 -15.69 -2.25 -1.47
N ALA A 84 -14.43 -2.53 -1.82
CA ALA A 84 -14.12 -2.88 -3.21
C ALA A 84 -14.87 -4.15 -3.63
N SER A 85 -15.41 -4.15 -4.86
CA SER A 85 -16.33 -5.20 -5.32
C SER A 85 -15.76 -6.62 -5.25
N TYR A 86 -14.47 -6.78 -5.53
CA TYR A 86 -13.79 -8.09 -5.49
C TYR A 86 -13.58 -8.62 -4.05
N HIS A 87 -13.63 -7.76 -3.01
CA HIS A 87 -13.63 -8.20 -1.61
C HIS A 87 -14.93 -8.96 -1.26
N HIS A 88 -16.00 -8.71 -1.97
CA HIS A 88 -17.31 -9.34 -1.78
C HIS A 88 -17.55 -10.52 -2.71
N SER A 89 -16.57 -10.94 -3.50
CA SER A 89 -16.66 -12.12 -4.35
C SER A 89 -16.86 -13.40 -3.53
N ARG A 90 -17.30 -14.48 -4.19
CA ARG A 90 -17.49 -15.77 -3.52
C ARG A 90 -16.20 -16.27 -2.88
N ASP A 91 -15.08 -16.20 -3.62
CA ASP A 91 -13.80 -16.72 -3.17
C ASP A 91 -13.19 -15.83 -2.06
N SER A 92 -13.36 -14.50 -2.16
CA SER A 92 -12.96 -13.59 -1.08
C SER A 92 -13.72 -13.86 0.21
N LYS A 93 -15.01 -14.12 0.13
CA LYS A 93 -15.81 -14.49 1.31
C LYS A 93 -15.39 -15.85 1.87
N ALA A 94 -15.05 -16.81 1.01
CA ALA A 94 -14.60 -18.13 1.44
C ALA A 94 -13.27 -18.07 2.20
N ILE A 95 -12.28 -17.32 1.70
CA ILE A 95 -11.01 -17.18 2.40
C ILE A 95 -11.14 -16.42 3.73
N LEU A 96 -11.98 -15.39 3.80
CA LEU A 96 -12.25 -14.67 5.04
C LEU A 96 -12.96 -15.56 6.07
N ALA A 97 -13.92 -16.39 5.63
CA ALA A 97 -14.58 -17.37 6.49
C ALA A 97 -13.63 -18.49 6.96
N TYR A 98 -12.68 -18.89 6.14
CA TYR A 98 -11.68 -19.88 6.54
C TYR A 98 -10.83 -19.42 7.74
N PHE A 99 -10.61 -18.14 7.89
CA PHE A 99 -9.84 -17.56 9.00
C PHE A 99 -10.71 -16.92 10.10
N GLU A 100 -12.04 -17.16 10.13
CA GLU A 100 -12.95 -16.52 11.09
C GLU A 100 -12.62 -16.82 12.55
N ASP A 101 -12.03 -17.98 12.85
CA ASP A 101 -11.59 -18.34 14.20
C ASP A 101 -10.46 -17.44 14.73
N ARG A 102 -9.68 -16.84 13.83
CA ARG A 102 -8.49 -16.04 14.13
C ARG A 102 -8.58 -14.59 13.69
N SER A 103 -9.59 -14.25 12.90
CA SER A 103 -9.74 -12.90 12.37
C SER A 103 -11.18 -12.41 12.40
N MET A 104 -11.32 -11.10 12.56
CA MET A 104 -12.58 -10.38 12.43
C MET A 104 -12.43 -9.34 11.34
N VAL A 105 -13.37 -9.30 10.41
CA VAL A 105 -13.40 -8.30 9.35
C VAL A 105 -14.30 -7.14 9.75
N TYR A 106 -13.76 -5.93 9.68
CA TYR A 106 -14.49 -4.68 9.85
C TYR A 106 -14.56 -3.92 8.53
N TRP A 107 -15.76 -3.69 8.03
CA TRP A 107 -15.98 -2.98 6.77
C TRP A 107 -16.09 -1.48 6.99
N LEU A 108 -15.28 -0.72 6.27
CA LEU A 108 -15.38 0.75 6.29
C LEU A 108 -16.67 1.21 5.61
N PRO A 109 -17.27 2.30 6.06
CA PRO A 109 -18.37 2.92 5.34
C PRO A 109 -17.96 3.30 3.90
N PRO A 110 -18.88 3.27 2.94
CA PRO A 110 -18.62 3.75 1.59
C PRO A 110 -18.04 5.17 1.58
N TYR A 111 -17.09 5.44 0.70
CA TYR A 111 -16.46 6.76 0.51
C TYR A 111 -15.71 7.33 1.72
N CYS A 112 -15.32 6.50 2.67
CA CYS A 112 -14.60 6.91 3.89
C CYS A 112 -13.12 6.47 3.88
N SER A 113 -12.40 6.66 2.78
CA SER A 113 -10.97 6.32 2.67
C SER A 113 -10.10 7.03 3.71
N THR A 114 -10.49 8.23 4.15
CA THR A 114 -9.77 8.98 5.19
C THR A 114 -9.72 8.27 6.54
N LEU A 115 -10.63 7.33 6.80
CA LEU A 115 -10.63 6.50 8.00
C LEU A 115 -9.64 5.33 7.92
N ASN A 116 -9.05 5.08 6.75
CA ASN A 116 -8.08 4.01 6.57
C ASN A 116 -6.64 4.57 6.71
N PRO A 117 -5.93 4.28 7.81
CA PRO A 117 -4.59 4.84 8.05
C PRO A 117 -3.57 4.50 6.95
N ILE A 118 -3.73 3.38 6.27
CA ILE A 118 -2.82 2.92 5.22
C ILE A 118 -2.82 3.84 3.98
N GLU A 119 -3.88 4.61 3.76
CA GLU A 119 -3.95 5.60 2.68
C GLU A 119 -2.86 6.69 2.82
N ARG A 120 -2.56 7.11 4.06
CA ARG A 120 -1.46 8.03 4.32
C ARG A 120 -0.12 7.38 4.00
N TYR A 121 0.02 6.09 4.34
CA TYR A 121 1.21 5.31 4.04
C TYR A 121 1.44 5.24 2.52
N TRP A 122 0.40 4.92 1.73
CA TRP A 122 0.48 4.86 0.28
C TRP A 122 0.85 6.20 -0.35
N ARG A 123 0.32 7.30 0.16
CA ARG A 123 0.68 8.63 -0.30
C ARG A 123 2.17 8.88 -0.08
N HIS A 124 2.62 8.65 1.13
CA HIS A 124 4.02 8.86 1.51
C HIS A 124 4.96 7.97 0.70
N LEU A 125 4.63 6.70 0.56
CA LEU A 125 5.39 5.75 -0.27
C LEU A 125 5.57 6.27 -1.70
N LYS A 126 4.49 6.72 -2.33
CA LYS A 126 4.54 7.28 -3.69
C LYS A 126 5.34 8.58 -3.77
N GLU A 127 5.22 9.44 -2.78
CA GLU A 127 5.98 10.68 -2.72
C GLU A 127 7.48 10.41 -2.59
N TRP A 128 7.89 9.46 -1.80
CA TRP A 128 9.30 9.15 -1.58
C TRP A 128 9.91 8.32 -2.72
N ALA A 129 9.19 7.31 -3.17
CA ALA A 129 9.72 6.40 -4.18
C ALA A 129 9.58 6.92 -5.62
N CYS A 130 8.53 7.71 -5.92
CA CYS A 130 8.16 7.99 -7.32
C CYS A 130 8.09 9.49 -7.64
N SER A 131 8.37 10.41 -6.70
CA SER A 131 8.16 11.82 -6.95
C SER A 131 9.25 12.45 -7.81
N ASN A 132 8.82 13.20 -8.81
CA ASN A 132 9.68 13.98 -9.70
C ASN A 132 10.83 13.17 -10.34
N CYS A 133 10.68 11.84 -10.45
CA CYS A 133 11.64 10.93 -11.06
C CYS A 133 11.10 10.37 -12.38
N LEU A 134 11.98 10.19 -13.35
CA LEU A 134 11.67 9.46 -14.57
C LEU A 134 12.21 8.03 -14.46
N PHE A 135 11.31 7.07 -14.52
CA PHE A 135 11.65 5.66 -14.62
C PHE A 135 11.50 5.19 -16.07
N LYS A 136 12.43 4.37 -16.55
CA LYS A 136 12.40 3.84 -17.91
C LYS A 136 11.60 2.55 -18.01
N VAL A 137 11.68 1.72 -16.98
CA VAL A 137 10.98 0.44 -16.88
C VAL A 137 10.26 0.32 -15.55
N ILE A 138 9.24 -0.54 -15.50
CA ILE A 138 8.44 -0.71 -14.28
C ILE A 138 9.26 -1.34 -13.13
N ASP A 139 10.26 -2.13 -13.46
CA ASP A 139 11.13 -2.77 -12.46
C ASP A 139 11.93 -1.75 -11.66
N ASP A 140 12.35 -0.63 -12.27
CA ASP A 140 13.01 0.47 -11.56
C ASP A 140 12.07 1.11 -10.53
N VAL A 141 10.78 1.23 -10.86
CA VAL A 141 9.77 1.76 -9.94
C VAL A 141 9.57 0.80 -8.76
N ILE A 142 9.46 -0.51 -9.06
CA ILE A 142 9.28 -1.55 -8.03
C ILE A 142 10.49 -1.52 -7.09
N GLN A 143 11.71 -1.51 -7.62
CA GLN A 143 12.94 -1.46 -6.81
C GLN A 143 13.00 -0.21 -5.92
N SER A 144 12.62 0.96 -6.47
CA SER A 144 12.55 2.19 -5.67
C SER A 144 11.55 2.09 -4.53
N ILE A 145 10.39 1.49 -4.77
CA ILE A 145 9.35 1.27 -3.75
C ILE A 145 9.83 0.27 -2.70
N GLU A 146 10.41 -0.84 -3.10
CA GLU A 146 10.94 -1.84 -2.18
C GLU A 146 12.04 -1.27 -1.27
N SER A 147 12.88 -0.39 -1.79
CA SER A 147 13.87 0.32 -0.98
C SER A 147 13.22 1.19 0.11
N VAL A 148 12.15 1.91 -0.22
CA VAL A 148 11.40 2.72 0.76
C VAL A 148 10.68 1.83 1.76
N LEU A 149 10.06 0.73 1.31
CA LEU A 149 9.36 -0.22 2.18
C LEU A 149 10.33 -0.90 3.17
N THR A 150 11.53 -1.23 2.73
CA THR A 150 12.57 -1.79 3.60
C THR A 150 12.96 -0.81 4.71
N ILE A 151 13.18 0.48 4.37
CA ILE A 151 13.47 1.53 5.36
C ILE A 151 12.30 1.70 6.34
N GLN A 152 11.07 1.64 5.84
CA GLN A 152 9.88 1.84 6.65
C GLN A 152 9.60 0.68 7.61
N ASN A 153 9.93 -0.54 7.24
CA ASN A 153 9.76 -1.73 8.08
C ASN A 153 10.93 -1.97 9.05
N ASP A 154 12.05 -1.29 8.85
CA ASP A 154 13.15 -1.27 9.82
C ASP A 154 12.81 -0.28 10.94
N LEU A 155 12.27 -0.78 12.05
CA LEU A 155 11.76 0.03 13.16
C LEU A 155 12.83 0.89 13.83
N ASP A 156 14.09 0.51 13.74
CA ASP A 156 15.24 1.22 14.32
C ASP A 156 15.84 2.23 13.34
N ASN A 157 15.37 2.28 12.10
CA ASN A 157 15.93 3.16 11.08
C ASN A 157 15.57 4.63 11.33
N PRO A 158 16.56 5.54 11.50
CA PRO A 158 16.30 6.95 11.76
C PRO A 158 15.64 7.69 10.59
N ASN A 159 15.71 7.12 9.39
CA ASN A 159 15.13 7.72 8.18
C ASN A 159 13.69 7.26 7.92
N ARG A 160 13.15 6.38 8.78
CA ARG A 160 11.75 5.98 8.62
C ARG A 160 10.81 7.14 8.93
N PHE A 161 9.71 7.18 8.22
CA PHE A 161 8.64 8.12 8.51
C PHE A 161 7.76 7.59 9.65
N VAL A 162 7.65 8.35 10.71
CA VAL A 162 6.79 8.00 11.85
C VAL A 162 5.48 8.74 11.72
N TYR A 163 4.38 8.00 11.58
CA TYR A 163 3.06 8.61 11.54
C TYR A 163 2.65 9.05 12.95
N SER A 164 2.28 10.33 13.08
CA SER A 164 1.70 10.81 14.33
C SER A 164 0.45 10.00 14.65
N LYS A 165 0.42 9.37 15.83
CA LYS A 165 -0.73 8.61 16.32
C LYS A 165 -1.88 9.50 16.79
N THR A 166 -1.78 10.80 16.59
CA THR A 166 -2.84 11.75 16.92
C THR A 166 -4.00 11.56 15.94
N PHE A 167 -4.98 10.82 16.38
CA PHE A 167 -6.30 10.85 15.76
C PHE A 167 -6.95 12.17 16.15
N CYS A 168 -7.15 13.07 15.18
CA CYS A 168 -8.04 14.20 15.35
C CYS A 168 -9.48 13.72 15.14
#